data_1d555fd8912fd4456a7ab2d0fb8f9754
#
_entry.id   1d555fd8912fd4456a7ab2d0fb8f9754
#
_cell.length_a   1.000
_cell.length_b   1.000
_cell.length_c   1.000
_cell.angle_alpha   90.00
_cell.angle_beta   90.00
_cell.angle_gamma   90.00
#
_symmetry.space_group_name_H-M   'P 1'
#
loop_
_entity.id
_entity.type
_entity.pdbx_description
1 polymer ?
#
loop_
_entity_poly.entity_id
_entity_poly.type
_entity_poly.pdbx_seq_one_letter_code
_entity_poly.pdbx_strand_id
1 'polypeptide(L)'
;MKLLQFARAAMVAIGWSLALNVWAADETPLKIIVPAPPGGTMDIVGRLVGQQMSVDTGRTVIVENRAGAVGSIGMRAMLQAPPDGNTILMGAINLLVEAPQLMKVPYDPLGDIVSIARVASTSYVLVTSVNYPAKDFPGLVAQLKARKGKANFASYGRGTVSQYSGFILSDKADLDMQHVGYPGSPPALQDVIGGTVDVMFDGLATSLPLIKGDRLRPYAVAGKKRSSYLPDVPTMTELGYPEIQYNGQVVFYGSAKLPADVLSKLQQSIKKASEAPEVQKKLVAAGLEPDVSVDSAAMLAENKSLFQRNAAIVKKFNIQAN
;
A
#
# COMPACT_ATOMS: atom_id res chain seq x y z
N MET A 1 67.61 30.60 14.06
CA MET A 1 66.42 31.11 13.37
C MET A 1 65.73 30.04 12.49
N LYS A 2 66.42 29.18 11.77
CA LYS A 2 65.78 28.17 10.88
C LYS A 2 65.04 27.06 11.60
N LEU A 3 65.46 26.58 12.82
CA LEU A 3 64.76 25.56 13.58
C LEU A 3 63.40 25.97 14.13
N LEU A 4 63.21 27.26 14.49
CA LEU A 4 61.92 27.75 14.98
C LEU A 4 60.85 27.88 13.87
N GLN A 5 61.28 28.07 12.63
CA GLN A 5 60.34 28.14 11.48
C GLN A 5 59.83 26.75 11.10
N PHE A 6 60.65 25.70 11.22
CA PHE A 6 60.19 24.30 10.98
C PHE A 6 59.19 23.80 12.03
N ALA A 7 59.40 24.19 13.30
CA ALA A 7 58.45 23.80 14.38
C ALA A 7 57.09 24.47 14.24
N ARG A 8 57.00 25.70 13.72
CA ARG A 8 55.72 26.40 13.46
C ARG A 8 54.98 25.83 12.24
N ALA A 9 55.70 25.44 11.19
CA ALA A 9 55.11 24.81 10.03
C ALA A 9 54.51 23.40 10.33
N ALA A 10 55.18 22.61 11.19
CA ALA A 10 54.73 21.32 11.64
C ALA A 10 53.45 21.38 12.52
N MET A 11 53.35 22.38 13.41
CA MET A 11 52.15 22.58 14.25
C MET A 11 50.90 23.02 13.44
N VAL A 12 51.07 23.80 12.39
CA VAL A 12 49.97 24.20 11.50
C VAL A 12 49.48 23.01 10.65
N ALA A 13 50.41 22.16 10.18
CA ALA A 13 50.06 20.97 9.40
C ALA A 13 49.30 19.91 10.24
N ILE A 14 49.65 19.75 11.53
CA ILE A 14 48.94 18.81 12.45
C ILE A 14 47.56 19.35 12.83
N GLY A 15 47.38 20.69 12.97
CA GLY A 15 46.10 21.32 13.24
C GLY A 15 45.09 21.15 12.09
N TRP A 16 45.53 21.11 10.84
CA TRP A 16 44.64 20.88 9.66
C TRP A 16 44.30 19.41 9.43
N SER A 17 45.13 18.49 9.87
CA SER A 17 44.85 17.05 9.77
C SER A 17 43.79 16.55 10.77
N LEU A 18 43.57 17.29 11.87
CA LEU A 18 42.52 16.96 12.87
C LEU A 18 41.16 17.58 12.56
N ALA A 19 41.10 18.54 11.64
CA ALA A 19 39.82 19.20 11.26
C ALA A 19 39.03 18.46 10.17
N LEU A 20 39.56 17.39 9.57
CA LEU A 20 38.92 16.64 8.46
C LEU A 20 38.23 15.37 8.88
N ASN A 21 38.20 15.03 10.17
CA ASN A 21 37.55 13.79 10.66
C ASN A 21 36.23 14.03 11.38
N VAL A 22 35.53 15.13 11.15
CA VAL A 22 34.21 15.39 11.79
C VAL A 22 33.11 15.43 10.73
N TRP A 23 33.11 14.51 9.77
CA TRP A 23 31.93 14.35 8.90
C TRP A 23 31.78 12.92 8.46
N ALA A 24 31.35 12.10 9.37
CA ALA A 24 30.48 10.97 9.12
C ALA A 24 29.79 10.68 10.46
N ALA A 25 28.81 11.45 10.80
CA ALA A 25 27.74 10.95 11.63
C ALA A 25 27.14 9.82 10.81
N ASP A 26 27.60 8.60 11.06
CA ASP A 26 27.10 7.37 10.45
C ASP A 26 25.67 7.18 10.99
N GLU A 27 24.75 7.99 10.47
CA GLU A 27 23.33 7.82 10.81
C GLU A 27 22.94 6.45 10.27
N THR A 28 22.58 5.58 11.19
CA THR A 28 22.05 4.24 10.84
C THR A 28 20.99 4.40 9.74
N PRO A 29 21.11 3.70 8.61
CA PRO A 29 20.15 3.84 7.51
C PRO A 29 18.72 3.64 7.97
N LEU A 30 17.78 4.43 7.45
CA LEU A 30 16.36 4.17 7.62
C LEU A 30 15.95 3.01 6.72
N LYS A 31 15.45 1.93 7.31
CA LYS A 31 14.90 0.79 6.58
C LYS A 31 13.39 0.90 6.47
N ILE A 32 12.88 0.86 5.23
CA ILE A 32 11.46 0.78 4.93
C ILE A 32 11.16 -0.65 4.48
N ILE A 33 10.49 -1.43 5.30
CA ILE A 33 10.02 -2.77 4.94
C ILE A 33 8.75 -2.62 4.12
N VAL A 34 8.68 -3.28 2.96
CA VAL A 34 7.49 -3.38 2.11
C VAL A 34 7.01 -4.84 2.09
N PRO A 35 5.85 -5.15 2.68
CA PRO A 35 5.33 -6.52 2.79
C PRO A 35 4.61 -6.98 1.52
N ALA A 36 5.15 -6.62 0.37
CA ALA A 36 4.60 -6.92 -0.95
C ALA A 36 5.72 -7.20 -1.97
N PRO A 37 5.42 -7.88 -3.08
CA PRO A 37 6.36 -8.03 -4.17
C PRO A 37 6.82 -6.70 -4.76
N PRO A 38 8.04 -6.63 -5.35
CA PRO A 38 8.48 -5.46 -6.09
C PRO A 38 7.52 -5.09 -7.23
N GLY A 39 7.39 -3.80 -7.51
CA GLY A 39 6.53 -3.26 -8.59
C GLY A 39 5.04 -3.12 -8.24
N GLY A 40 4.61 -3.58 -7.08
CA GLY A 40 3.26 -3.29 -6.58
C GLY A 40 3.14 -1.88 -5.99
N THR A 41 1.91 -1.42 -5.75
CA THR A 41 1.61 -0.07 -5.26
C THR A 41 2.44 0.32 -4.02
N MET A 42 2.57 -0.59 -3.05
CA MET A 42 3.32 -0.32 -1.81
C MET A 42 4.82 -0.14 -2.07
N ASP A 43 5.38 -0.91 -3.00
CA ASP A 43 6.80 -0.81 -3.38
C ASP A 43 7.07 0.53 -4.11
N ILE A 44 6.21 0.89 -5.05
CA ILE A 44 6.30 2.16 -5.78
C ILE A 44 6.29 3.34 -4.80
N VAL A 45 5.34 3.38 -3.88
CA VAL A 45 5.22 4.49 -2.91
C VAL A 45 6.37 4.46 -1.90
N GLY A 46 6.75 3.29 -1.38
CA GLY A 46 7.85 3.14 -0.44
C GLY A 46 9.17 3.67 -1.01
N ARG A 47 9.46 3.37 -2.29
CA ARG A 47 10.66 3.89 -2.98
C ARG A 47 10.57 5.38 -3.27
N LEU A 48 9.40 5.84 -3.72
CA LEU A 48 9.18 7.24 -4.07
C LEU A 48 9.35 8.17 -2.85
N VAL A 49 8.65 7.85 -1.76
CA VAL A 49 8.73 8.65 -0.52
C VAL A 49 10.08 8.46 0.16
N GLY A 50 10.61 7.21 0.19
CA GLY A 50 11.92 6.93 0.77
C GLY A 50 13.06 7.65 0.06
N GLN A 51 13.04 7.74 -1.27
CA GLN A 51 14.01 8.52 -2.03
C GLN A 51 13.94 10.01 -1.67
N GLN A 52 12.73 10.58 -1.57
CA GLN A 52 12.57 11.98 -1.18
C GLN A 52 13.03 12.24 0.25
N MET A 53 12.72 11.33 1.19
CA MET A 53 13.23 11.40 2.57
C MET A 53 14.77 11.39 2.59
N SER A 54 15.40 10.57 1.76
CA SER A 54 16.89 10.55 1.65
C SER A 54 17.43 11.88 1.15
N VAL A 55 16.80 12.48 0.14
CA VAL A 55 17.17 13.80 -0.38
C VAL A 55 16.99 14.90 0.68
N ASP A 56 15.86 14.85 1.40
CA ASP A 56 15.51 15.88 2.38
C ASP A 56 16.39 15.88 3.64
N THR A 57 16.88 14.71 4.03
CA THR A 57 17.59 14.50 5.31
C THR A 57 19.09 14.22 5.14
N GLY A 58 19.54 13.86 3.93
CA GLY A 58 20.89 13.31 3.70
C GLY A 58 21.10 11.90 4.21
N ARG A 59 20.11 11.33 4.89
CA ARG A 59 20.17 9.97 5.48
C ARG A 59 19.94 8.90 4.42
N THR A 60 20.70 7.80 4.45
CA THR A 60 20.46 6.66 3.57
C THR A 60 19.12 6.02 3.92
N VAL A 61 18.26 5.80 2.90
CA VAL A 61 16.99 5.10 3.02
C VAL A 61 17.04 3.83 2.17
N ILE A 62 16.76 2.67 2.80
CA ILE A 62 16.79 1.35 2.16
C ILE A 62 15.37 0.80 2.13
N VAL A 63 14.88 0.44 0.94
CA VAL A 63 13.57 -0.22 0.77
C VAL A 63 13.77 -1.71 0.58
N GLU A 64 13.20 -2.52 1.47
CA GLU A 64 13.34 -3.98 1.50
C GLU A 64 11.98 -4.65 1.34
N ASN A 65 11.80 -5.45 0.27
CA ASN A 65 10.56 -6.21 0.06
C ASN A 65 10.59 -7.50 0.88
N ARG A 66 9.58 -7.69 1.74
CA ARG A 66 9.35 -8.91 2.56
C ARG A 66 7.92 -9.39 2.43
N ALA A 67 7.60 -9.94 1.26
CA ALA A 67 6.28 -10.49 0.97
C ALA A 67 6.02 -11.81 1.71
N GLY A 68 4.74 -12.18 1.80
CA GLY A 68 4.29 -13.49 2.31
C GLY A 68 3.36 -13.39 3.52
N ALA A 69 2.57 -14.45 3.72
CA ALA A 69 1.58 -14.58 4.80
C ALA A 69 0.71 -13.32 4.97
N VAL A 70 0.11 -12.84 3.87
CA VAL A 70 -0.73 -11.62 3.82
C VAL A 70 -0.01 -10.39 4.43
N GLY A 71 1.34 -10.33 4.28
CA GLY A 71 2.17 -9.23 4.79
C GLY A 71 2.64 -9.37 6.25
N SER A 72 2.20 -10.40 6.97
CA SER A 72 2.59 -10.58 8.39
C SER A 72 4.09 -10.88 8.56
N ILE A 73 4.79 -11.41 7.54
CA ILE A 73 6.24 -11.59 7.56
C ILE A 73 6.95 -10.23 7.67
N GLY A 74 6.57 -9.27 6.83
CA GLY A 74 7.13 -7.92 6.89
C GLY A 74 6.79 -7.20 8.18
N MET A 75 5.53 -7.30 8.65
CA MET A 75 5.09 -6.71 9.91
C MET A 75 5.87 -7.25 11.10
N ARG A 76 6.03 -8.56 11.18
CA ARG A 76 6.84 -9.19 12.24
C ARG A 76 8.29 -8.70 12.19
N ALA A 77 8.89 -8.59 11.01
CA ALA A 77 10.26 -8.11 10.86
C ALA A 77 10.42 -6.67 11.37
N MET A 78 9.44 -5.78 11.13
CA MET A 78 9.43 -4.42 11.68
C MET A 78 9.29 -4.44 13.21
N LEU A 79 8.38 -5.25 13.76
CA LEU A 79 8.15 -5.32 15.21
C LEU A 79 9.31 -5.96 16.00
N GLN A 80 10.12 -6.80 15.35
CA GLN A 80 11.32 -7.41 15.94
C GLN A 80 12.55 -6.48 15.92
N ALA A 81 12.52 -5.43 15.11
CA ALA A 81 13.56 -4.40 15.12
C ALA A 81 13.48 -3.54 16.38
N PRO A 82 14.60 -2.91 16.81
CA PRO A 82 14.56 -1.94 17.88
C PRO A 82 13.54 -0.82 17.60
N PRO A 83 12.75 -0.37 18.59
CA PRO A 83 11.78 0.69 18.42
C PRO A 83 12.45 2.09 18.47
N ASP A 84 13.50 2.27 17.69
CA ASP A 84 14.34 3.47 17.63
C ASP A 84 14.05 4.37 16.40
N GLY A 85 13.10 3.95 15.56
CA GLY A 85 12.72 4.67 14.34
C GLY A 85 13.59 4.38 13.13
N ASN A 86 14.57 3.48 13.23
CA ASN A 86 15.43 3.10 12.10
C ASN A 86 14.82 2.01 11.21
N THR A 87 13.75 1.37 11.66
CA THR A 87 12.99 0.40 10.87
C THR A 87 11.50 0.72 10.95
N ILE A 88 10.90 1.02 9.80
CA ILE A 88 9.48 1.28 9.64
C ILE A 88 8.92 0.39 8.54
N LEU A 89 7.60 0.31 8.43
CA LEU A 89 6.93 -0.49 7.39
C LEU A 89 6.05 0.41 6.53
N MET A 90 6.12 0.24 5.22
CA MET A 90 5.17 0.80 4.26
C MET A 90 4.18 -0.28 3.86
N GLY A 91 2.90 -0.04 4.12
CA GLY A 91 1.88 -1.05 3.82
C GLY A 91 0.50 -0.46 3.60
N ALA A 92 -0.42 -1.33 3.22
CA ALA A 92 -1.83 -1.01 3.16
C ALA A 92 -2.52 -1.35 4.49
N ILE A 93 -3.68 -0.75 4.71
CA ILE A 93 -4.47 -0.92 5.94
C ILE A 93 -4.91 -2.37 6.19
N ASN A 94 -4.99 -3.20 5.15
CA ASN A 94 -5.34 -4.61 5.26
C ASN A 94 -4.45 -5.42 6.23
N LEU A 95 -3.22 -4.99 6.43
CA LEU A 95 -2.30 -5.60 7.41
C LEU A 95 -2.84 -5.56 8.84
N LEU A 96 -3.62 -4.53 9.16
CA LEU A 96 -4.18 -4.32 10.50
C LEU A 96 -5.61 -4.85 10.62
N VAL A 97 -6.40 -4.76 9.55
CA VAL A 97 -7.86 -4.95 9.66
C VAL A 97 -8.38 -6.20 8.97
N GLU A 98 -7.59 -6.85 8.12
CA GLU A 98 -8.00 -8.03 7.37
C GLU A 98 -7.15 -9.26 7.71
N ALA A 99 -5.82 -9.17 7.61
CA ALA A 99 -4.94 -10.29 7.88
C ALA A 99 -5.16 -10.94 9.27
N PRO A 100 -5.36 -10.18 10.38
CA PRO A 100 -5.63 -10.75 11.68
C PRO A 100 -7.00 -11.45 11.81
N GLN A 101 -7.94 -11.18 10.90
CA GLN A 101 -9.24 -11.86 10.85
C GLN A 101 -9.15 -13.24 10.21
N LEU A 102 -8.15 -13.47 9.38
CA LEU A 102 -8.03 -14.65 8.54
C LEU A 102 -7.06 -15.68 9.12
N MET A 103 -6.05 -15.20 9.82
CA MET A 103 -4.99 -16.03 10.35
C MET A 103 -4.52 -15.52 11.70
N LYS A 104 -3.97 -16.44 12.51
CA LYS A 104 -3.31 -16.05 13.75
C LYS A 104 -2.03 -15.29 13.40
N VAL A 105 -2.01 -13.98 13.68
CA VAL A 105 -0.82 -13.15 13.57
C VAL A 105 -0.09 -13.08 14.91
N PRO A 106 1.25 -12.96 14.92
CA PRO A 106 2.04 -12.92 16.15
C PRO A 106 2.16 -11.50 16.74
N TYR A 107 1.13 -10.68 16.60
CA TYR A 107 1.08 -9.29 17.09
C TYR A 107 -0.37 -8.86 17.34
N ASP A 108 -0.56 -7.86 18.20
CA ASP A 108 -1.84 -7.14 18.32
C ASP A 108 -1.89 -6.03 17.25
N PRO A 109 -2.78 -6.15 16.24
CA PRO A 109 -2.83 -5.21 15.13
C PRO A 109 -3.23 -3.78 15.55
N LEU A 110 -3.89 -3.62 16.68
CA LEU A 110 -4.37 -2.32 17.17
C LEU A 110 -3.62 -1.82 18.42
N GLY A 111 -2.80 -2.67 19.05
CA GLY A 111 -2.02 -2.36 20.24
C GLY A 111 -0.52 -2.26 20.02
N ASP A 112 0.06 -3.13 19.18
CA ASP A 112 1.51 -3.18 18.96
C ASP A 112 2.01 -2.22 17.88
N ILE A 113 1.11 -1.64 17.07
CA ILE A 113 1.43 -0.90 15.85
C ILE A 113 0.86 0.51 15.91
N VAL A 114 1.69 1.49 15.56
CA VAL A 114 1.25 2.87 15.35
C VAL A 114 1.26 3.21 13.86
N SER A 115 0.18 3.84 13.37
CA SER A 115 0.17 4.48 12.07
C SER A 115 0.95 5.80 12.17
N ILE A 116 2.11 5.86 11.51
CA ILE A 116 2.99 7.04 11.53
C ILE A 116 2.41 8.13 10.63
N ALA A 117 2.16 7.77 9.36
CA ALA A 117 1.60 8.69 8.37
C ALA A 117 0.87 7.93 7.27
N ARG A 118 -0.34 8.36 6.93
CA ARG A 118 -0.97 8.06 5.64
C ARG A 118 -0.40 9.02 4.61
N VAL A 119 -0.06 8.54 3.42
CA VAL A 119 0.61 9.35 2.39
C VAL A 119 -0.18 9.41 1.09
N ALA A 120 -1.02 8.40 0.86
CA ALA A 120 -1.90 8.35 -0.31
C ALA A 120 -3.12 7.46 -0.01
N SER A 121 -4.16 7.64 -0.81
CA SER A 121 -5.25 6.69 -0.95
C SER A 121 -5.29 6.14 -2.38
N THR A 122 -5.97 5.01 -2.55
CA THR A 122 -6.21 4.43 -3.87
C THR A 122 -7.64 3.95 -3.98
N SER A 123 -8.25 4.21 -5.11
CA SER A 123 -9.53 3.60 -5.47
C SER A 123 -9.30 2.20 -6.00
N TYR A 124 -10.24 1.31 -5.76
CA TYR A 124 -10.30 0.00 -6.43
C TYR A 124 -11.25 0.08 -7.61
N VAL A 125 -10.92 -0.60 -8.69
CA VAL A 125 -11.69 -0.62 -9.92
C VAL A 125 -12.02 -2.05 -10.32
N LEU A 126 -13.29 -2.30 -10.69
CA LEU A 126 -13.72 -3.56 -11.29
C LEU A 126 -13.34 -3.56 -12.75
N VAL A 127 -12.51 -4.52 -13.16
CA VAL A 127 -11.97 -4.64 -14.51
C VAL A 127 -12.18 -6.02 -15.10
N THR A 128 -12.23 -6.08 -16.44
CA THR A 128 -12.10 -7.28 -17.25
C THR A 128 -11.04 -7.08 -18.33
N SER A 129 -10.76 -8.11 -19.12
CA SER A 129 -10.11 -7.94 -20.41
C SER A 129 -10.90 -6.94 -21.29
N VAL A 130 -10.21 -6.13 -22.08
CA VAL A 130 -10.87 -5.26 -23.07
C VAL A 130 -11.70 -6.07 -24.07
N ASN A 131 -11.33 -7.33 -24.32
CA ASN A 131 -12.01 -8.27 -25.23
C ASN A 131 -13.22 -8.97 -24.59
N TYR A 132 -13.50 -8.72 -23.31
CA TYR A 132 -14.68 -9.31 -22.66
C TYR A 132 -15.97 -8.84 -23.35
N PRO A 133 -16.97 -9.73 -23.58
CA PRO A 133 -18.15 -9.42 -24.41
C PRO A 133 -19.00 -8.24 -23.91
N ALA A 134 -19.06 -8.02 -22.59
CA ALA A 134 -19.85 -6.93 -22.02
C ALA A 134 -19.22 -5.58 -22.25
N LYS A 135 -20.03 -4.54 -22.52
CA LYS A 135 -19.59 -3.16 -22.72
C LYS A 135 -19.88 -2.25 -21.53
N ASP A 136 -20.83 -2.62 -20.69
CA ASP A 136 -21.28 -1.89 -19.51
C ASP A 136 -21.48 -2.84 -18.32
N PHE A 137 -21.74 -2.27 -17.14
CA PHE A 137 -21.89 -3.06 -15.91
C PHE A 137 -23.15 -3.97 -15.94
N PRO A 138 -24.33 -3.56 -16.40
CA PRO A 138 -25.46 -4.46 -16.53
C PRO A 138 -25.17 -5.64 -17.46
N GLY A 139 -24.51 -5.40 -18.60
CA GLY A 139 -24.08 -6.45 -19.51
C GLY A 139 -23.05 -7.39 -18.88
N LEU A 140 -22.11 -6.86 -18.08
CA LEU A 140 -21.16 -7.68 -17.32
C LEU A 140 -21.89 -8.62 -16.36
N VAL A 141 -22.82 -8.10 -15.56
CA VAL A 141 -23.60 -8.90 -14.61
C VAL A 141 -24.40 -9.98 -15.35
N ALA A 142 -25.02 -9.64 -16.50
CA ALA A 142 -25.76 -10.60 -17.30
C ALA A 142 -24.88 -11.74 -17.83
N GLN A 143 -23.69 -11.43 -18.35
CA GLN A 143 -22.71 -12.42 -18.82
C GLN A 143 -22.22 -13.34 -17.69
N LEU A 144 -21.90 -12.76 -16.52
CA LEU A 144 -21.48 -13.53 -15.35
C LEU A 144 -22.61 -14.46 -14.86
N LYS A 145 -23.87 -13.96 -14.85
CA LYS A 145 -25.07 -14.77 -14.51
C LYS A 145 -25.29 -15.95 -15.46
N ALA A 146 -25.10 -15.71 -16.76
CA ALA A 146 -25.21 -16.78 -17.76
C ALA A 146 -24.17 -17.91 -17.56
N ARG A 147 -23.09 -17.59 -16.82
CA ARG A 147 -22.01 -18.52 -16.47
C ARG A 147 -21.99 -18.84 -14.97
N LYS A 148 -23.12 -18.74 -14.28
CA LYS A 148 -23.25 -19.02 -12.84
C LYS A 148 -22.58 -20.35 -12.48
N GLY A 149 -21.74 -20.35 -11.42
CA GLY A 149 -20.95 -21.49 -10.98
C GLY A 149 -19.70 -21.80 -11.84
N LYS A 150 -19.53 -21.11 -13.00
CA LYS A 150 -18.36 -21.26 -13.88
C LYS A 150 -17.59 -19.97 -14.09
N ALA A 151 -18.22 -18.83 -13.81
CA ALA A 151 -17.53 -17.53 -13.81
C ALA A 151 -16.56 -17.46 -12.64
N ASN A 152 -15.47 -16.69 -12.82
CA ASN A 152 -14.46 -16.58 -11.79
C ASN A 152 -14.02 -15.12 -11.59
N PHE A 153 -13.41 -14.85 -10.43
CA PHE A 153 -12.82 -13.58 -10.15
C PHE A 153 -11.43 -13.71 -9.53
N ALA A 154 -10.49 -12.87 -9.93
CA ALA A 154 -9.17 -12.81 -9.35
C ALA A 154 -9.14 -11.91 -8.11
N SER A 155 -8.21 -12.19 -7.21
CA SER A 155 -7.74 -11.24 -6.21
C SER A 155 -6.21 -11.24 -6.12
N TYR A 156 -5.64 -10.12 -5.73
CA TYR A 156 -4.19 -9.98 -5.49
C TYR A 156 -3.75 -10.57 -4.14
N GLY A 157 -4.60 -11.32 -3.49
CA GLY A 157 -4.33 -12.03 -2.24
C GLY A 157 -5.61 -12.37 -1.51
N ARG A 158 -5.54 -13.43 -0.72
CA ARG A 158 -6.64 -13.78 0.21
C ARG A 158 -6.71 -12.74 1.32
N GLY A 159 -7.93 -12.44 1.78
CA GLY A 159 -8.15 -11.45 2.82
C GLY A 159 -7.85 -10.02 2.40
N THR A 160 -7.97 -9.73 1.13
CA THR A 160 -7.79 -8.39 0.60
C THR A 160 -9.12 -7.80 0.16
N VAL A 161 -9.18 -6.47 0.05
CA VAL A 161 -10.35 -5.76 -0.51
C VAL A 161 -10.75 -6.33 -1.86
N SER A 162 -9.78 -6.76 -2.67
CA SER A 162 -10.03 -7.40 -3.96
C SER A 162 -10.90 -8.66 -3.81
N GLN A 163 -10.55 -9.53 -2.88
CA GLN A 163 -11.31 -10.74 -2.59
C GLN A 163 -12.68 -10.43 -1.99
N TYR A 164 -12.74 -9.52 -1.00
CA TYR A 164 -13.99 -9.15 -0.36
C TYR A 164 -14.99 -8.56 -1.34
N SER A 165 -14.55 -7.64 -2.20
CA SER A 165 -15.38 -7.02 -3.23
C SER A 165 -15.92 -8.06 -4.23
N GLY A 166 -15.10 -9.03 -4.62
CA GLY A 166 -15.52 -10.13 -5.49
C GLY A 166 -16.59 -11.00 -4.84
N PHE A 167 -16.43 -11.40 -3.58
CA PHE A 167 -17.44 -12.18 -2.86
C PHE A 167 -18.74 -11.39 -2.64
N ILE A 168 -18.65 -10.11 -2.27
CA ILE A 168 -19.83 -9.26 -2.08
C ILE A 168 -20.59 -9.12 -3.41
N LEU A 169 -19.89 -8.86 -4.52
CA LEU A 169 -20.52 -8.79 -5.85
C LEU A 169 -21.18 -10.11 -6.22
N SER A 170 -20.47 -11.22 -6.02
CA SER A 170 -20.98 -12.57 -6.32
C SER A 170 -22.27 -12.89 -5.55
N ASP A 171 -22.29 -12.59 -4.25
CA ASP A 171 -23.46 -12.81 -3.36
C ASP A 171 -24.63 -11.88 -3.75
N LYS A 172 -24.38 -10.58 -3.88
CA LYS A 172 -25.42 -9.58 -4.12
C LYS A 172 -26.06 -9.68 -5.52
N ALA A 173 -25.27 -10.06 -6.51
CA ALA A 173 -25.75 -10.23 -7.87
C ALA A 173 -26.15 -11.70 -8.21
N ASP A 174 -26.07 -12.62 -7.24
CA ASP A 174 -26.39 -14.05 -7.40
C ASP A 174 -25.60 -14.71 -8.56
N LEU A 175 -24.25 -14.54 -8.54
CA LEU A 175 -23.37 -14.99 -9.64
C LEU A 175 -22.70 -16.34 -9.40
N ASP A 176 -22.51 -16.73 -8.13
CA ASP A 176 -21.80 -17.95 -7.73
C ASP A 176 -20.42 -18.07 -8.39
N MET A 177 -19.62 -16.98 -8.30
CA MET A 177 -18.29 -16.92 -8.91
C MET A 177 -17.25 -17.67 -8.08
N GLN A 178 -16.32 -18.34 -8.78
CA GLN A 178 -15.17 -19.00 -8.16
C GLN A 178 -14.04 -17.99 -7.92
N HIS A 179 -13.42 -18.03 -6.73
CA HIS A 179 -12.29 -17.18 -6.39
C HIS A 179 -10.96 -17.78 -6.84
N VAL A 180 -10.13 -16.98 -7.51
CA VAL A 180 -8.75 -17.33 -7.89
C VAL A 180 -7.80 -16.34 -7.20
N GLY A 181 -7.03 -16.82 -6.22
CA GLY A 181 -6.08 -16.00 -5.45
C GLY A 181 -4.69 -15.95 -6.09
N TYR A 182 -4.10 -14.76 -6.17
CA TYR A 182 -2.77 -14.51 -6.73
C TYR A 182 -1.84 -13.88 -5.67
N PRO A 183 -0.50 -13.98 -5.82
CA PRO A 183 0.45 -13.37 -4.90
C PRO A 183 0.70 -11.87 -5.21
N GLY A 184 -0.27 -11.16 -5.76
CA GLY A 184 -0.20 -9.73 -6.10
C GLY A 184 -0.99 -9.38 -7.37
N SER A 185 -1.16 -8.08 -7.65
CA SER A 185 -1.90 -7.59 -8.82
C SER A 185 -1.26 -7.98 -10.16
N PRO A 186 0.07 -7.87 -10.38
CA PRO A 186 0.62 -8.12 -11.70
C PRO A 186 0.29 -9.50 -12.28
N PRO A 187 0.49 -10.64 -11.61
CA PRO A 187 0.13 -11.94 -12.16
C PRO A 187 -1.39 -12.09 -12.34
N ALA A 188 -2.21 -11.56 -11.43
CA ALA A 188 -3.66 -11.60 -11.56
C ALA A 188 -4.16 -10.85 -12.80
N LEU A 189 -3.63 -9.65 -13.02
CA LEU A 189 -3.99 -8.82 -14.18
C LEU A 189 -3.58 -9.43 -15.51
N GLN A 190 -2.48 -10.20 -15.56
CA GLN A 190 -2.10 -10.94 -16.78
C GLN A 190 -3.16 -11.97 -17.14
N ASP A 191 -3.68 -12.72 -16.17
CA ASP A 191 -4.71 -13.73 -16.41
C ASP A 191 -6.08 -13.10 -16.74
N VAL A 192 -6.40 -11.94 -16.17
CA VAL A 192 -7.59 -11.16 -16.57
C VAL A 192 -7.45 -10.68 -18.00
N ILE A 193 -6.31 -10.12 -18.40
CA ILE A 193 -6.04 -9.66 -19.76
C ILE A 193 -6.12 -10.84 -20.75
N GLY A 194 -5.57 -11.98 -20.36
CA GLY A 194 -5.57 -13.21 -21.17
C GLY A 194 -6.95 -13.89 -21.24
N GLY A 195 -7.93 -13.45 -20.46
CA GLY A 195 -9.27 -14.04 -20.41
C GLY A 195 -9.37 -15.37 -19.65
N THR A 196 -8.30 -15.77 -18.94
CA THR A 196 -8.30 -16.94 -18.05
C THR A 196 -9.19 -16.68 -16.82
N VAL A 197 -9.20 -15.43 -16.36
CA VAL A 197 -10.08 -14.96 -15.28
C VAL A 197 -11.01 -13.87 -15.83
N ASP A 198 -12.29 -13.95 -15.42
CA ASP A 198 -13.34 -13.08 -15.95
C ASP A 198 -13.22 -11.63 -15.45
N VAL A 199 -13.11 -11.45 -14.14
CA VAL A 199 -13.16 -10.13 -13.50
C VAL A 199 -12.17 -10.03 -12.33
N MET A 200 -11.80 -8.79 -11.99
CA MET A 200 -11.02 -8.48 -10.81
C MET A 200 -11.38 -7.10 -10.25
N PHE A 201 -11.46 -6.97 -8.94
CA PHE A 201 -11.31 -5.67 -8.28
C PHE A 201 -9.82 -5.45 -8.00
N ASP A 202 -9.23 -4.46 -8.64
CA ASP A 202 -7.80 -4.15 -8.48
C ASP A 202 -7.56 -2.70 -8.09
N GLY A 203 -6.37 -2.43 -7.53
CA GLY A 203 -5.94 -1.06 -7.23
C GLY A 203 -5.78 -0.23 -8.50
N LEU A 204 -6.27 1.00 -8.49
CA LEU A 204 -6.22 1.86 -9.68
C LEU A 204 -4.78 2.14 -10.13
N ALA A 205 -3.82 2.19 -9.20
CA ALA A 205 -2.41 2.41 -9.52
C ALA A 205 -1.83 1.35 -10.47
N THR A 206 -2.24 0.10 -10.33
CA THR A 206 -1.79 -1.02 -11.18
C THR A 206 -2.65 -1.18 -12.44
N SER A 207 -3.95 -0.88 -12.36
CA SER A 207 -4.89 -1.03 -13.47
C SER A 207 -4.91 0.16 -14.43
N LEU A 208 -4.66 1.39 -13.95
CA LEU A 208 -4.80 2.60 -14.77
C LEU A 208 -3.93 2.62 -16.04
N PRO A 209 -2.64 2.24 -15.98
CA PRO A 209 -1.82 2.14 -17.20
C PRO A 209 -2.37 1.13 -18.21
N LEU A 210 -2.93 0.02 -17.72
CA LEU A 210 -3.51 -1.03 -18.56
C LEU A 210 -4.86 -0.61 -19.15
N ILE A 211 -5.66 0.18 -18.42
CA ILE A 211 -6.91 0.77 -18.91
C ILE A 211 -6.59 1.81 -20.00
N LYS A 212 -5.64 2.71 -19.75
CA LYS A 212 -5.20 3.70 -20.75
C LYS A 212 -4.55 3.07 -21.99
N GLY A 213 -3.97 1.89 -21.84
CA GLY A 213 -3.39 1.12 -22.94
C GLY A 213 -4.36 0.13 -23.62
N ASP A 214 -5.68 0.28 -23.40
CA ASP A 214 -6.72 -0.57 -23.98
C ASP A 214 -6.50 -2.08 -23.76
N ARG A 215 -5.92 -2.45 -22.61
CA ARG A 215 -5.75 -3.85 -22.19
C ARG A 215 -6.85 -4.32 -21.24
N LEU A 216 -7.35 -3.41 -20.42
CA LEU A 216 -8.42 -3.63 -19.44
C LEU A 216 -9.59 -2.69 -19.72
N ARG A 217 -10.80 -3.17 -19.43
CA ARG A 217 -12.03 -2.37 -19.43
C ARG A 217 -12.50 -2.15 -17.99
N PRO A 218 -12.62 -0.88 -17.53
CA PRO A 218 -13.20 -0.56 -16.23
C PRO A 218 -14.73 -0.54 -16.31
N TYR A 219 -15.40 -1.02 -15.25
CA TYR A 219 -16.87 -1.00 -15.13
C TYR A 219 -17.37 -0.20 -13.95
N ALA A 220 -16.65 -0.22 -12.83
CA ALA A 220 -17.05 0.50 -11.63
C ALA A 220 -15.85 0.75 -10.73
N VAL A 221 -15.91 1.81 -9.92
CA VAL A 221 -14.95 2.06 -8.84
C VAL A 221 -15.59 1.78 -7.47
N ALA A 222 -14.81 1.23 -6.55
CA ALA A 222 -15.28 0.91 -5.20
C ALA A 222 -15.17 2.08 -4.21
N GLY A 223 -14.86 3.29 -4.69
CA GLY A 223 -14.73 4.49 -3.86
C GLY A 223 -16.08 5.10 -3.47
N LYS A 224 -16.05 6.02 -2.49
CA LYS A 224 -17.21 6.86 -2.12
C LYS A 224 -17.66 7.80 -3.25
N LYS A 225 -16.72 8.17 -4.11
CA LYS A 225 -16.91 9.05 -5.27
C LYS A 225 -16.24 8.40 -6.47
N ARG A 226 -16.63 8.84 -7.67
CA ARG A 226 -15.92 8.47 -8.90
C ARG A 226 -14.47 8.93 -8.80
N SER A 227 -13.58 8.16 -9.40
CA SER A 227 -12.17 8.53 -9.46
C SER A 227 -11.97 9.70 -10.45
N SER A 228 -11.14 10.66 -10.08
CA SER A 228 -10.72 11.74 -10.99
C SER A 228 -9.97 11.23 -12.23
N TYR A 229 -9.41 10.04 -12.15
CA TYR A 229 -8.72 9.38 -13.27
C TYR A 229 -9.66 8.65 -14.23
N LEU A 230 -10.89 8.34 -13.77
CA LEU A 230 -11.92 7.62 -14.51
C LEU A 230 -13.30 8.29 -14.24
N PRO A 231 -13.50 9.56 -14.64
CA PRO A 231 -14.68 10.34 -14.28
C PRO A 231 -15.99 9.77 -14.85
N ASP A 232 -15.90 9.04 -15.97
CA ASP A 232 -17.04 8.41 -16.62
C ASP A 232 -17.40 7.04 -16.04
N VAL A 233 -16.53 6.45 -15.19
CA VAL A 233 -16.77 5.15 -14.55
C VAL A 233 -17.57 5.36 -13.26
N PRO A 234 -18.76 4.75 -13.14
CA PRO A 234 -19.61 4.93 -11.96
C PRO A 234 -19.01 4.25 -10.73
N THR A 235 -19.47 4.64 -9.54
CA THR A 235 -19.17 3.94 -8.30
C THR A 235 -20.05 2.69 -8.17
N MET A 236 -19.59 1.71 -7.37
CA MET A 236 -20.40 0.55 -7.01
C MET A 236 -21.67 0.96 -6.27
N THR A 237 -21.63 2.05 -5.50
CA THR A 237 -22.81 2.62 -4.83
C THR A 237 -23.86 3.15 -5.84
N GLU A 238 -23.41 3.88 -6.87
CA GLU A 238 -24.30 4.35 -7.96
C GLU A 238 -24.95 3.18 -8.72
N LEU A 239 -24.30 2.04 -8.76
CA LEU A 239 -24.78 0.81 -9.40
C LEU A 239 -25.63 -0.09 -8.48
N GLY A 240 -25.91 0.33 -7.23
CA GLY A 240 -26.75 -0.39 -6.28
C GLY A 240 -26.02 -1.40 -5.37
N TYR A 241 -24.68 -1.29 -5.28
CA TYR A 241 -23.83 -2.14 -4.44
C TYR A 241 -23.07 -1.32 -3.39
N PRO A 242 -23.76 -0.62 -2.46
CA PRO A 242 -23.11 0.26 -1.48
C PRO A 242 -22.20 -0.48 -0.49
N GLU A 243 -22.35 -1.80 -0.34
CA GLU A 243 -21.48 -2.62 0.48
C GLU A 243 -20.06 -2.75 -0.09
N ILE A 244 -19.89 -2.52 -1.41
CA ILE A 244 -18.60 -2.49 -2.07
C ILE A 244 -18.09 -1.04 -2.07
N GLN A 245 -17.77 -0.53 -0.87
CA GLN A 245 -17.23 0.80 -0.71
C GLN A 245 -15.91 0.72 0.07
N TYR A 246 -14.81 0.77 -0.65
CA TYR A 246 -13.47 0.66 -0.13
C TYR A 246 -12.54 1.72 -0.72
N ASN A 247 -11.78 2.38 0.14
CA ASN A 247 -10.61 3.14 -0.26
C ASN A 247 -9.37 2.46 0.30
N GLY A 248 -8.42 2.17 -0.56
CA GLY A 248 -7.12 1.70 -0.11
C GLY A 248 -6.37 2.85 0.55
N GLN A 249 -5.71 2.57 1.66
CA GLN A 249 -4.85 3.52 2.34
C GLN A 249 -3.41 3.03 2.26
N VAL A 250 -2.52 3.93 1.93
CA VAL A 250 -1.08 3.71 1.85
C VAL A 250 -0.46 4.41 3.06
N VAL A 251 0.05 3.62 3.99
CA VAL A 251 0.40 4.09 5.34
C VAL A 251 1.80 3.61 5.73
N PHE A 252 2.56 4.48 6.36
CA PHE A 252 3.76 4.11 7.10
C PHE A 252 3.40 3.71 8.52
N TYR A 253 3.90 2.57 8.97
CA TYR A 253 3.69 2.00 10.28
C TYR A 253 4.99 1.88 11.05
N GLY A 254 4.89 1.93 12.37
CA GLY A 254 5.97 1.66 13.30
C GLY A 254 5.50 0.85 14.50
N SER A 255 6.44 0.46 15.36
CA SER A 255 6.08 -0.10 16.68
C SER A 255 5.38 0.93 17.54
N ALA A 256 4.32 0.54 18.25
CA ALA A 256 3.66 1.40 19.26
C ALA A 256 4.61 1.76 20.43
N LYS A 257 5.78 1.11 20.53
CA LYS A 257 6.82 1.40 21.51
C LYS A 257 7.78 2.50 21.08
N LEU A 258 7.57 3.13 19.91
CA LEU A 258 8.39 4.26 19.48
C LEU A 258 8.31 5.41 20.50
N PRO A 259 9.45 6.02 20.90
CA PRO A 259 9.43 7.25 21.67
C PRO A 259 8.67 8.36 20.95
N ALA A 260 7.95 9.20 21.70
CA ALA A 260 7.07 10.23 21.12
C ALA A 260 7.82 11.25 20.24
N ASP A 261 9.03 11.59 20.60
CA ASP A 261 9.89 12.49 19.82
C ASP A 261 10.36 11.85 18.51
N VAL A 262 10.68 10.54 18.53
CA VAL A 262 11.03 9.76 17.33
C VAL A 262 9.83 9.65 16.39
N LEU A 263 8.64 9.33 16.94
CA LEU A 263 7.39 9.29 16.16
C LEU A 263 7.14 10.63 15.48
N SER A 264 7.24 11.75 16.22
CA SER A 264 7.02 13.10 15.70
C SER A 264 8.02 13.46 14.57
N LYS A 265 9.31 13.10 14.73
CA LYS A 265 10.33 13.31 13.69
C LYS A 265 10.03 12.52 12.41
N LEU A 266 9.64 11.25 12.55
CA LEU A 266 9.24 10.41 11.42
C LEU A 266 7.99 10.98 10.73
N GLN A 267 6.98 11.39 11.48
CA GLN A 267 5.76 12.02 10.95
C GLN A 267 6.09 13.26 10.11
N GLN A 268 6.93 14.15 10.63
CA GLN A 268 7.34 15.38 9.93
C GLN A 268 8.14 15.06 8.66
N SER A 269 9.11 14.14 8.74
CA SER A 269 9.93 13.74 7.61
C SER A 269 9.11 13.09 6.50
N ILE A 270 8.23 12.14 6.84
CA ILE A 270 7.35 11.47 5.87
C ILE A 270 6.36 12.47 5.27
N LYS A 271 5.74 13.33 6.10
CA LYS A 271 4.82 14.37 5.64
C LYS A 271 5.50 15.28 4.62
N LYS A 272 6.66 15.86 4.98
CA LYS A 272 7.44 16.74 4.09
C LYS A 272 7.78 16.06 2.76
N ALA A 273 8.29 14.83 2.81
CA ALA A 273 8.63 14.08 1.62
C ALA A 273 7.39 13.77 0.75
N SER A 274 6.27 13.41 1.37
CA SER A 274 5.03 13.09 0.65
C SER A 274 4.34 14.31 0.04
N GLU A 275 4.51 15.50 0.63
CA GLU A 275 3.98 16.78 0.12
C GLU A 275 4.90 17.43 -0.92
N ALA A 276 6.10 16.90 -1.18
CA ALA A 276 6.99 17.42 -2.21
C ALA A 276 6.31 17.35 -3.60
N PRO A 277 6.35 18.46 -4.41
CA PRO A 277 5.63 18.52 -5.68
C PRO A 277 5.94 17.38 -6.65
N GLU A 278 7.21 16.95 -6.73
CA GLU A 278 7.61 15.83 -7.59
C GLU A 278 7.08 14.47 -7.09
N VAL A 279 6.95 14.28 -5.76
CA VAL A 279 6.35 13.09 -5.17
C VAL A 279 4.85 13.08 -5.47
N GLN A 280 4.15 14.20 -5.22
CA GLN A 280 2.73 14.37 -5.52
C GLN A 280 2.44 14.06 -6.99
N LYS A 281 3.20 14.64 -7.91
CA LYS A 281 3.07 14.40 -9.35
C LYS A 281 3.25 12.93 -9.72
N LYS A 282 4.22 12.24 -9.12
CA LYS A 282 4.46 10.81 -9.38
C LYS A 282 3.38 9.92 -8.75
N LEU A 283 2.86 10.27 -7.56
CA LEU A 283 1.72 9.57 -6.96
C LEU A 283 0.49 9.66 -7.86
N VAL A 284 0.18 10.87 -8.34
CA VAL A 284 -0.92 11.11 -9.29
C VAL A 284 -0.71 10.34 -10.59
N ALA A 285 0.49 10.37 -11.16
CA ALA A 285 0.82 9.61 -12.38
C ALA A 285 0.68 8.09 -12.19
N ALA A 286 0.89 7.60 -10.97
CA ALA A 286 0.70 6.20 -10.59
C ALA A 286 -0.78 5.85 -10.24
N GLY A 287 -1.74 6.75 -10.45
CA GLY A 287 -3.16 6.52 -10.15
C GLY A 287 -3.50 6.53 -8.65
N LEU A 288 -2.63 7.17 -7.85
CA LEU A 288 -2.86 7.36 -6.42
C LEU A 288 -3.37 8.77 -6.16
N GLU A 289 -4.27 8.90 -5.21
CA GLU A 289 -4.74 10.18 -4.71
C GLU A 289 -3.88 10.58 -3.51
N PRO A 290 -3.11 11.69 -3.59
CA PRO A 290 -2.38 12.19 -2.43
C PRO A 290 -3.34 12.46 -1.27
N ASP A 291 -3.06 11.85 -0.12
CA ASP A 291 -3.88 11.93 1.08
C ASP A 291 -2.96 11.85 2.31
N VAL A 292 -2.36 12.99 2.65
CA VAL A 292 -1.35 13.06 3.71
C VAL A 292 -2.02 13.36 5.05
N SER A 293 -1.87 12.44 6.00
CA SER A 293 -2.31 12.60 7.38
C SER A 293 -1.28 12.01 8.34
N VAL A 294 -0.99 12.74 9.41
CA VAL A 294 -0.11 12.31 10.51
C VAL A 294 -0.86 12.18 11.84
N ASP A 295 -2.19 12.25 11.82
CA ASP A 295 -3.03 12.06 13.01
C ASP A 295 -3.17 10.56 13.31
N SER A 296 -2.24 10.04 14.11
CA SER A 296 -2.23 8.63 14.52
C SER A 296 -3.48 8.23 15.31
N ALA A 297 -4.10 9.14 16.05
CA ALA A 297 -5.29 8.85 16.84
C ALA A 297 -6.53 8.69 15.94
N ALA A 298 -6.71 9.60 14.98
CA ALA A 298 -7.77 9.49 13.99
C ALA A 298 -7.62 8.22 13.14
N MET A 299 -6.39 7.90 12.68
CA MET A 299 -6.11 6.68 11.94
C MET A 299 -6.42 5.42 12.78
N LEU A 300 -6.10 5.41 14.07
CA LEU A 300 -6.44 4.28 14.95
C LEU A 300 -7.95 4.10 15.11
N ALA A 301 -8.71 5.20 15.26
CA ALA A 301 -10.17 5.14 15.36
C ALA A 301 -10.79 4.56 14.06
N GLU A 302 -10.29 5.00 12.89
CA GLU A 302 -10.70 4.47 11.59
C GLU A 302 -10.34 2.97 11.46
N ASN A 303 -9.14 2.57 11.86
CA ASN A 303 -8.70 1.16 11.84
C ASN A 303 -9.59 0.26 12.70
N LYS A 304 -10.00 0.71 13.90
CA LYS A 304 -10.93 -0.03 14.76
C LYS A 304 -12.29 -0.23 14.09
N SER A 305 -12.84 0.80 13.46
CA SER A 305 -14.12 0.70 12.73
C SER A 305 -14.05 -0.28 11.55
N LEU A 306 -12.98 -0.20 10.76
CA LEU A 306 -12.75 -1.10 9.63
C LEU A 306 -12.51 -2.54 10.08
N PHE A 307 -11.80 -2.74 11.19
CA PHE A 307 -11.57 -4.07 11.77
C PHE A 307 -12.89 -4.76 12.11
N GLN A 308 -13.80 -4.06 12.78
CA GLN A 308 -15.13 -4.59 13.12
C GLN A 308 -15.97 -4.93 11.89
N ARG A 309 -15.98 -4.03 10.89
CA ARG A 309 -16.69 -4.24 9.63
C ARG A 309 -16.17 -5.48 8.88
N ASN A 310 -14.86 -5.62 8.77
CA ASN A 310 -14.25 -6.72 8.04
C ASN A 310 -14.42 -8.06 8.75
N ALA A 311 -14.46 -8.09 10.09
CA ALA A 311 -14.81 -9.29 10.87
C ALA A 311 -16.19 -9.85 10.46
N ALA A 312 -17.18 -8.98 10.27
CA ALA A 312 -18.51 -9.38 9.84
C ALA A 312 -18.50 -10.00 8.42
N ILE A 313 -17.70 -9.43 7.49
CA ILE A 313 -17.55 -9.93 6.12
C ILE A 313 -16.86 -11.31 6.12
N VAL A 314 -15.74 -11.44 6.85
CA VAL A 314 -15.01 -12.71 6.97
C VAL A 314 -15.92 -13.82 7.49
N LYS A 315 -16.70 -13.52 8.53
CA LYS A 315 -17.67 -14.46 9.10
C LYS A 315 -18.77 -14.83 8.09
N LYS A 316 -19.36 -13.83 7.41
CA LYS A 316 -20.46 -14.05 6.45
C LYS A 316 -20.05 -14.98 5.31
N PHE A 317 -18.86 -14.77 4.73
CA PHE A 317 -18.39 -15.51 3.55
C PHE A 317 -17.46 -16.67 3.90
N ASN A 318 -17.29 -16.99 5.20
CA ASN A 318 -16.38 -18.04 5.68
C ASN A 318 -15.00 -17.96 5.03
N ILE A 319 -14.44 -16.73 4.97
CA ILE A 319 -13.15 -16.48 4.31
C ILE A 319 -12.04 -17.01 5.21
N GLN A 320 -11.21 -17.91 4.67
CA GLN A 320 -10.08 -18.51 5.38
C GLN A 320 -8.78 -18.22 4.64
N ALA A 321 -7.70 -18.02 5.38
CA ALA A 321 -6.33 -17.91 4.85
C ALA A 321 -5.73 -19.32 4.79
N ASN A 322 -5.97 -20.09 3.79
CA ASN A 322 -5.27 -21.38 3.62
C ASN A 322 -3.90 -21.18 3.04
#